data_cba7203e38c347f79770c24ce30df74e
#
_entry.id   cba7203e38c347f79770c24ce30df74e
#
_cell.length_a   1.000
_cell.length_b   1.000
_cell.length_c   1.000
_cell.angle_alpha   90.00
_cell.angle_beta   90.00
_cell.angle_gamma   90.00
#
_symmetry.space_group_name_H-M   'P 1'
#
loop_
_entity.id
_entity.type
_entity.pdbx_description
1 polymer ?
#
loop_
_entity_poly.entity_id
_entity_poly.type
_entity_poly.pdbx_seq_one_letter_code
_entity_poly.pdbx_strand_id
1 'polypeptide(L)'
;MTTTKQVALDEAMIPTARGDTIPASELGFTHSAELIIQTTEELKDNWPDETWASRPEEEQIARVVDILNAAYEGGVNTIVDRTIVGIGRNVERIHKVARRTKMNILICSGIYTLYDLPYFFRYRKDKPEDFPNSKKLEDYIVQDVLVGINRTNIRAAAIKVMSDKFGLEETPDLRGLFKACSVAHRRSGAPLTTHGLGVPGALLHQKIFAEEGVDLTRVALCHMDRSPGATRLEDFERVLDQGSFISFDGWFPAEETNVLASDSTTPEQSFDRIVELVGKGYGGQILLAGGWPIAYQDCFPDSFGIKDGIAPYMRVKQQVIPELKARGLSNDQIHAMTNTNPQRWAATLALGEY
;
A
#
# COMPACT_ATOMS: atom_id res chain seq x y z
N MET A 1 -1.47 -3.17 -29.21
CA MET A 1 -2.17 -2.66 -28.00
C MET A 1 -3.28 -3.64 -27.71
N THR A 2 -3.04 -4.59 -26.84
CA THR A 2 -4.05 -5.54 -26.35
C THR A 2 -4.88 -4.78 -25.33
N THR A 3 -6.12 -4.46 -25.67
CA THR A 3 -7.09 -3.88 -24.73
C THR A 3 -7.35 -4.91 -23.65
N THR A 4 -6.81 -4.68 -22.46
CA THR A 4 -7.09 -5.48 -21.26
C THR A 4 -8.59 -5.44 -21.01
N LYS A 5 -9.25 -6.59 -21.07
CA LYS A 5 -10.70 -6.70 -20.83
C LYS A 5 -10.94 -6.37 -19.37
N GLN A 6 -11.59 -5.25 -19.09
CA GLN A 6 -11.95 -4.86 -17.74
C GLN A 6 -12.94 -5.90 -17.20
N VAL A 7 -12.50 -6.70 -16.21
CA VAL A 7 -13.38 -7.64 -15.51
C VAL A 7 -14.45 -6.85 -14.78
N ALA A 8 -15.71 -7.29 -14.85
CA ALA A 8 -16.76 -6.66 -14.08
C ALA A 8 -16.44 -6.73 -12.57
N LEU A 9 -16.63 -5.64 -11.84
CA LEU A 9 -16.24 -5.56 -10.41
C LEU A 9 -16.90 -6.63 -9.54
N ASP A 10 -18.10 -7.07 -9.93
CA ASP A 10 -18.83 -8.16 -9.25
C ASP A 10 -18.22 -9.54 -9.51
N GLU A 11 -17.47 -9.71 -10.59
CA GLU A 11 -16.80 -10.95 -10.97
C GLU A 11 -15.34 -11.02 -10.48
N ALA A 12 -14.76 -9.86 -10.17
CA ALA A 12 -13.38 -9.76 -9.70
C ALA A 12 -13.29 -10.12 -8.21
N MET A 13 -12.88 -11.35 -7.92
CA MET A 13 -12.77 -11.87 -6.55
C MET A 13 -11.42 -11.53 -5.91
N ILE A 14 -11.44 -10.82 -4.80
CA ILE A 14 -10.25 -10.32 -4.09
C ILE A 14 -10.02 -11.15 -2.83
N PRO A 15 -8.81 -11.72 -2.62
CA PRO A 15 -8.49 -12.47 -1.42
C PRO A 15 -8.38 -11.55 -0.20
N THR A 16 -8.85 -12.05 0.95
CA THR A 16 -8.76 -11.35 2.24
C THR A 16 -7.89 -12.10 3.24
N ALA A 17 -7.49 -11.41 4.30
CA ALA A 17 -6.72 -11.98 5.40
C ALA A 17 -7.51 -13.03 6.21
N ARG A 18 -8.83 -13.16 6.01
CA ARG A 18 -9.63 -14.25 6.57
C ARG A 18 -9.42 -15.59 5.86
N GLY A 19 -8.81 -15.57 4.67
CA GLY A 19 -8.62 -16.74 3.83
C GLY A 19 -9.81 -17.02 2.89
N ASP A 20 -10.77 -16.11 2.84
CA ASP A 20 -11.87 -16.05 1.87
C ASP A 20 -11.57 -15.10 0.71
N THR A 21 -12.52 -14.93 -0.18
CA THR A 21 -12.51 -13.92 -1.24
C THR A 21 -13.81 -13.14 -1.24
N ILE A 22 -13.76 -11.87 -1.60
CA ILE A 22 -14.92 -11.01 -1.75
C ILE A 22 -14.93 -10.37 -3.14
N PRO A 23 -16.12 -10.07 -3.73
CA PRO A 23 -16.18 -9.26 -4.94
C PRO A 23 -15.55 -7.87 -4.74
N ALA A 24 -14.91 -7.35 -5.77
CA ALA A 24 -14.33 -6.00 -5.70
C ALA A 24 -15.40 -4.94 -5.39
N SER A 25 -16.63 -5.12 -5.85
CA SER A 25 -17.79 -4.25 -5.56
C SER A 25 -18.12 -4.17 -4.06
N GLU A 26 -17.75 -5.17 -3.26
CA GLU A 26 -18.03 -5.23 -1.82
C GLU A 26 -16.93 -4.58 -0.95
N LEU A 27 -15.86 -4.02 -1.53
CA LEU A 27 -14.80 -3.37 -0.75
C LEU A 27 -15.33 -2.17 0.06
N GLY A 28 -16.34 -1.45 -0.44
CA GLY A 28 -16.87 -0.27 0.22
C GLY A 28 -15.83 0.84 0.39
N PHE A 29 -15.95 1.62 1.45
CA PHE A 29 -14.97 2.67 1.77
C PHE A 29 -13.61 2.04 2.10
N THR A 30 -12.63 2.31 1.27
CA THR A 30 -11.34 1.61 1.29
C THR A 30 -10.18 2.57 1.54
N HIS A 31 -9.39 2.27 2.56
CA HIS A 31 -8.06 2.81 2.72
C HIS A 31 -7.05 2.00 1.90
N SER A 32 -6.57 2.56 0.80
CA SER A 32 -5.71 1.87 -0.17
C SER A 32 -4.24 1.74 0.28
N ALA A 33 -3.84 2.40 1.36
CA ALA A 33 -2.43 2.51 1.78
C ALA A 33 -2.30 2.59 3.30
N GLU A 34 -2.34 1.44 3.98
CA GLU A 34 -2.19 1.39 5.44
C GLU A 34 -1.17 0.34 5.88
N LEU A 35 -0.76 0.44 7.13
CA LEU A 35 0.00 -0.58 7.83
C LEU A 35 -0.76 -0.90 9.12
N ILE A 36 -1.06 -2.17 9.37
CA ILE A 36 -1.78 -2.57 10.59
C ILE A 36 -0.81 -2.83 11.73
N ILE A 37 0.16 -3.72 11.53
CA ILE A 37 1.18 -4.03 12.51
C ILE A 37 2.53 -4.06 11.81
N GLN A 38 3.36 -3.07 12.08
CA GLN A 38 4.74 -3.01 11.59
C GLN A 38 5.72 -3.37 12.71
N THR A 39 6.62 -4.29 12.45
CA THR A 39 7.61 -4.75 13.42
C THR A 39 8.95 -5.05 12.75
N THR A 40 10.00 -5.12 13.57
CA THR A 40 11.24 -5.81 13.22
C THR A 40 11.31 -7.07 14.10
N GLU A 41 10.93 -8.21 13.54
CA GLU A 41 10.83 -9.48 14.30
C GLU A 41 12.16 -9.86 14.97
N GLU A 42 13.28 -9.55 14.31
CA GLU A 42 14.61 -9.81 14.88
C GLU A 42 14.89 -8.97 16.14
N LEU A 43 14.50 -7.68 16.14
CA LEU A 43 14.59 -6.83 17.35
C LEU A 43 13.67 -7.34 18.44
N LYS A 44 12.44 -7.68 18.09
CA LYS A 44 11.48 -8.23 19.02
C LYS A 44 11.97 -9.50 19.73
N ASP A 45 12.62 -10.39 18.99
CA ASP A 45 13.09 -11.65 19.54
C ASP A 45 14.37 -11.51 20.39
N ASN A 46 15.18 -10.48 20.15
CA ASN A 46 16.45 -10.28 20.83
C ASN A 46 16.41 -9.17 21.91
N TRP A 47 15.62 -8.12 21.68
CA TRP A 47 15.49 -6.97 22.59
C TRP A 47 14.02 -6.56 22.72
N PRO A 48 13.16 -7.40 23.32
CA PRO A 48 11.73 -7.16 23.38
C PRO A 48 11.35 -5.87 24.13
N ASP A 49 12.15 -5.47 25.12
CA ASP A 49 11.89 -4.28 25.94
C ASP A 49 12.09 -2.96 25.17
N GLU A 50 12.81 -2.98 24.07
CA GLU A 50 13.02 -1.82 23.20
C GLU A 50 11.85 -1.58 22.24
N THR A 51 10.88 -2.49 22.20
CA THR A 51 9.79 -2.46 21.23
C THR A 51 8.43 -2.61 21.92
N TRP A 52 7.36 -2.14 21.28
CA TRP A 52 5.99 -2.44 21.73
C TRP A 52 5.70 -3.96 21.72
N ALA A 53 6.53 -4.73 21.09
CA ALA A 53 6.48 -6.19 21.01
C ALA A 53 6.78 -6.90 22.34
N SER A 54 7.23 -6.19 23.38
CA SER A 54 7.29 -6.72 24.76
C SER A 54 5.93 -7.13 25.30
N ARG A 55 4.84 -6.56 24.75
CA ARG A 55 3.47 -6.94 25.14
C ARG A 55 3.10 -8.31 24.58
N PRO A 56 2.31 -9.11 25.33
CA PRO A 56 1.79 -10.38 24.82
C PRO A 56 1.08 -10.22 23.48
N GLU A 57 1.29 -11.15 22.54
CA GLU A 57 0.68 -11.09 21.19
C GLU A 57 -0.84 -10.93 21.25
N GLU A 58 -1.50 -11.60 22.19
CA GLU A 58 -2.96 -11.51 22.34
C GLU A 58 -3.42 -10.10 22.72
N GLU A 59 -2.67 -9.40 23.56
CA GLU A 59 -2.96 -7.99 23.90
C GLU A 59 -2.80 -7.08 22.68
N GLN A 60 -1.74 -7.29 21.89
CA GLN A 60 -1.51 -6.55 20.64
C GLN A 60 -2.67 -6.78 19.67
N ILE A 61 -3.08 -8.03 19.48
CA ILE A 61 -4.20 -8.38 18.59
C ILE A 61 -5.50 -7.74 19.08
N ALA A 62 -5.80 -7.86 20.37
CA ALA A 62 -7.03 -7.30 20.94
C ALA A 62 -7.11 -5.80 20.72
N ARG A 63 -6.04 -5.05 20.99
CA ARG A 63 -5.99 -3.60 20.76
C ARG A 63 -6.19 -3.23 19.27
N VAL A 64 -5.55 -3.95 18.36
CA VAL A 64 -5.71 -3.72 16.92
C VAL A 64 -7.15 -4.00 16.50
N VAL A 65 -7.75 -5.08 16.98
CA VAL A 65 -9.16 -5.43 16.70
C VAL A 65 -10.11 -4.33 17.17
N ASP A 66 -9.91 -3.78 18.36
CA ASP A 66 -10.75 -2.70 18.89
C ASP A 66 -10.66 -1.45 17.99
N ILE A 67 -9.46 -1.08 17.56
CA ILE A 67 -9.25 0.06 16.65
C ILE A 67 -9.93 -0.19 15.29
N LEU A 68 -9.76 -1.39 14.71
CA LEU A 68 -10.38 -1.73 13.43
C LEU A 68 -11.90 -1.78 13.51
N ASN A 69 -12.46 -2.30 14.62
CA ASN A 69 -13.90 -2.32 14.83
C ASN A 69 -14.46 -0.88 14.97
N ALA A 70 -13.79 -0.02 15.71
CA ALA A 70 -14.18 1.40 15.82
C ALA A 70 -14.14 2.11 14.45
N ALA A 71 -13.12 1.85 13.63
CA ALA A 71 -13.04 2.39 12.28
C ALA A 71 -14.13 1.81 11.37
N TYR A 72 -14.46 0.52 11.49
CA TYR A 72 -15.54 -0.10 10.75
C TYR A 72 -16.91 0.50 11.11
N GLU A 73 -17.18 0.68 12.39
CA GLU A 73 -18.40 1.37 12.87
C GLU A 73 -18.45 2.83 12.40
N GLY A 74 -17.28 3.47 12.27
CA GLY A 74 -17.12 4.78 11.64
C GLY A 74 -17.29 4.78 10.12
N GLY A 75 -17.55 3.60 9.51
CA GLY A 75 -17.86 3.41 8.10
C GLY A 75 -16.63 3.25 7.19
N VAL A 76 -15.48 2.84 7.71
CA VAL A 76 -14.37 2.30 6.92
C VAL A 76 -14.59 0.81 6.75
N ASN A 77 -14.64 0.31 5.51
CA ASN A 77 -15.02 -1.08 5.24
C ASN A 77 -13.82 -1.97 4.94
N THR A 78 -12.79 -1.40 4.29
CA THR A 78 -11.63 -2.15 3.80
C THR A 78 -10.33 -1.41 4.07
N ILE A 79 -9.30 -2.16 4.46
CA ILE A 79 -7.92 -1.68 4.59
C ILE A 79 -7.02 -2.54 3.72
N VAL A 80 -6.18 -1.91 2.91
CA VAL A 80 -5.07 -2.56 2.22
C VAL A 80 -3.84 -2.49 3.12
N ASP A 81 -3.54 -3.60 3.79
CA ASP A 81 -2.36 -3.74 4.65
C ASP A 81 -1.11 -3.97 3.81
N ARG A 82 -0.26 -2.96 3.81
CA ARG A 82 0.99 -2.95 3.06
C ARG A 82 2.19 -3.44 3.87
N THR A 83 1.94 -4.12 4.97
CA THR A 83 3.00 -4.77 5.75
C THR A 83 3.53 -5.96 4.98
N ILE A 84 4.74 -5.83 4.43
CA ILE A 84 5.42 -6.85 3.61
C ILE A 84 6.69 -7.36 4.27
N VAL A 85 7.38 -8.32 3.65
CA VAL A 85 8.67 -8.82 4.15
C VAL A 85 9.66 -7.65 4.29
N GLY A 86 10.36 -7.58 5.39
CA GLY A 86 11.27 -6.49 5.75
C GLY A 86 10.68 -5.47 6.73
N ILE A 87 9.35 -5.43 6.89
CA ILE A 87 8.66 -4.58 7.88
C ILE A 87 7.68 -5.37 8.75
N GLY A 88 8.00 -6.65 8.99
CA GLY A 88 7.31 -7.48 9.97
C GLY A 88 6.03 -8.16 9.51
N ARG A 89 5.89 -8.46 8.20
CA ARG A 89 4.73 -9.23 7.72
C ARG A 89 4.60 -10.55 8.49
N ASN A 90 3.51 -10.70 9.21
CA ASN A 90 3.14 -11.92 9.90
C ASN A 90 1.68 -12.29 9.57
N VAL A 91 1.52 -13.21 8.60
CA VAL A 91 0.20 -13.58 8.07
C VAL A 91 -0.69 -14.23 9.11
N GLU A 92 -0.12 -15.01 10.03
CA GLU A 92 -0.89 -15.70 11.08
C GLU A 92 -1.46 -14.68 12.08
N ARG A 93 -0.65 -13.68 12.45
CA ARG A 93 -1.10 -12.58 13.34
C ARG A 93 -2.22 -11.78 12.69
N ILE A 94 -2.05 -11.37 11.43
CA ILE A 94 -3.09 -10.62 10.70
C ILE A 94 -4.34 -11.48 10.46
N HIS A 95 -4.20 -12.78 10.24
CA HIS A 95 -5.34 -13.69 10.17
C HIS A 95 -6.13 -13.73 11.49
N LYS A 96 -5.44 -13.84 12.64
CA LYS A 96 -6.10 -13.78 13.96
C LYS A 96 -6.87 -12.46 14.15
N VAL A 97 -6.30 -11.32 13.70
CA VAL A 97 -6.97 -10.02 13.70
C VAL A 97 -8.20 -10.05 12.78
N ALA A 98 -8.03 -10.49 11.52
CA ALA A 98 -9.07 -10.46 10.50
C ALA A 98 -10.31 -11.32 10.88
N ARG A 99 -10.11 -12.39 11.63
CA ARG A 99 -11.21 -13.23 12.13
C ARG A 99 -12.02 -12.60 13.26
N ARG A 100 -11.52 -11.53 13.89
CA ARG A 100 -12.12 -10.87 15.04
C ARG A 100 -12.73 -9.51 14.71
N THR A 101 -12.65 -9.09 13.45
CA THR A 101 -13.22 -7.84 12.95
C THR A 101 -14.08 -8.07 11.71
N LYS A 102 -15.03 -7.17 11.46
CA LYS A 102 -15.79 -7.10 10.20
C LYS A 102 -15.00 -6.41 9.08
N MET A 103 -13.93 -5.70 9.42
CA MET A 103 -13.07 -5.01 8.47
C MET A 103 -12.54 -5.99 7.42
N ASN A 104 -12.65 -5.69 6.14
CA ASN A 104 -11.92 -6.41 5.11
C ASN A 104 -10.45 -5.99 5.15
N ILE A 105 -9.55 -6.95 5.29
CA ILE A 105 -8.10 -6.72 5.30
C ILE A 105 -7.52 -7.39 4.06
N LEU A 106 -6.97 -6.59 3.15
CA LEU A 106 -6.26 -7.06 1.97
C LEU A 106 -4.77 -7.04 2.26
N ILE A 107 -4.10 -8.18 2.08
CA ILE A 107 -2.65 -8.32 2.36
C ILE A 107 -1.87 -8.08 1.08
N CYS A 108 -0.69 -7.45 1.20
CA CYS A 108 0.27 -7.32 0.12
C CYS A 108 1.40 -8.37 0.20
N SER A 109 1.94 -8.76 -0.96
CA SER A 109 3.24 -9.41 -1.08
C SER A 109 4.31 -8.42 -1.56
N GLY A 110 5.57 -8.78 -1.40
CA GLY A 110 6.71 -7.95 -1.79
C GLY A 110 7.78 -7.88 -0.69
N ILE A 111 8.80 -7.05 -0.95
CA ILE A 111 9.91 -6.86 -0.01
C ILE A 111 10.11 -5.36 0.22
N TYR A 112 10.25 -4.98 1.48
CA TYR A 112 10.67 -3.66 1.91
C TYR A 112 12.16 -3.66 2.22
N THR A 113 12.90 -2.80 1.57
CA THR A 113 14.32 -2.62 1.85
C THR A 113 14.76 -1.20 1.50
N LEU A 114 15.76 -0.66 2.21
CA LEU A 114 16.23 0.71 2.00
C LEU A 114 17.26 0.80 0.87
N TYR A 115 18.20 -0.15 0.81
CA TYR A 115 19.35 -0.07 -0.11
C TYR A 115 19.61 -1.37 -0.87
N ASP A 116 19.69 -2.49 -0.14
CA ASP A 116 20.07 -3.79 -0.67
C ASP A 116 18.98 -4.80 -0.40
N LEU A 117 18.93 -5.86 -1.19
CA LEU A 117 18.05 -6.98 -0.88
C LEU A 117 18.40 -7.56 0.50
N PRO A 118 17.41 -8.02 1.29
CA PRO A 118 17.67 -8.74 2.52
C PRO A 118 18.68 -9.86 2.30
N TYR A 119 19.55 -10.11 3.30
CA TYR A 119 20.67 -11.05 3.22
C TYR A 119 20.31 -12.40 2.59
N PHE A 120 19.16 -12.96 2.97
CA PHE A 120 18.65 -14.22 2.41
C PHE A 120 18.57 -14.21 0.87
N PHE A 121 18.03 -13.16 0.26
CA PHE A 121 17.88 -13.06 -1.18
C PHE A 121 19.18 -12.63 -1.85
N ARG A 122 19.92 -11.72 -1.23
CA ARG A 122 21.20 -11.24 -1.74
C ARG A 122 22.20 -12.38 -1.86
N TYR A 123 22.38 -13.15 -0.80
CA TYR A 123 23.36 -14.25 -0.77
C TYR A 123 23.05 -15.32 -1.81
N ARG A 124 21.78 -15.67 -2.02
CA ARG A 124 21.36 -16.64 -3.03
C ARG A 124 21.52 -16.14 -4.46
N LYS A 125 21.32 -14.84 -4.67
CA LYS A 125 21.56 -14.19 -5.96
C LYS A 125 23.05 -14.18 -6.32
N ASP A 126 23.89 -13.87 -5.35
CA ASP A 126 25.34 -13.72 -5.57
C ASP A 126 26.08 -15.07 -5.64
N LYS A 127 25.48 -16.16 -5.13
CA LYS A 127 26.02 -17.52 -5.09
C LYS A 127 24.98 -18.57 -5.50
N PRO A 128 24.47 -18.54 -6.73
CA PRO A 128 23.43 -19.46 -7.17
C PRO A 128 23.91 -20.92 -7.18
N GLU A 129 25.19 -21.17 -7.33
CA GLU A 129 25.80 -22.50 -7.30
C GLU A 129 25.66 -23.19 -5.94
N ASP A 130 25.67 -22.42 -4.85
CA ASP A 130 25.47 -22.95 -3.49
C ASP A 130 23.98 -23.28 -3.23
N PHE A 131 23.08 -22.76 -4.04
CA PHE A 131 21.63 -22.87 -3.87
C PHE A 131 20.90 -23.22 -5.17
N PRO A 132 21.24 -24.34 -5.83
CA PRO A 132 20.74 -24.67 -7.18
C PRO A 132 19.21 -24.84 -7.24
N ASN A 133 18.56 -25.11 -6.11
CA ASN A 133 17.11 -25.29 -6.01
C ASN A 133 16.39 -24.05 -5.43
N SER A 134 17.08 -22.93 -5.30
CA SER A 134 16.45 -21.69 -4.83
C SER A 134 15.46 -21.16 -5.85
N LYS A 135 14.26 -20.81 -5.36
CA LYS A 135 13.29 -20.09 -6.18
C LYS A 135 13.83 -18.70 -6.52
N LYS A 136 13.46 -18.21 -7.68
CA LYS A 136 13.67 -16.80 -8.04
C LYS A 136 12.77 -15.91 -7.17
N LEU A 137 13.14 -14.64 -7.04
CA LEU A 137 12.41 -13.71 -6.20
C LEU A 137 10.94 -13.57 -6.62
N GLU A 138 10.68 -13.48 -7.91
CA GLU A 138 9.33 -13.44 -8.48
C GLU A 138 8.49 -14.66 -8.13
N ASP A 139 9.10 -15.85 -7.99
CA ASP A 139 8.37 -17.08 -7.68
C ASP A 139 7.82 -17.09 -6.25
N TYR A 140 8.52 -16.45 -5.31
CA TYR A 140 8.00 -16.27 -3.95
C TYR A 140 6.77 -15.33 -3.96
N ILE A 141 6.83 -14.23 -4.72
CA ILE A 141 5.73 -13.28 -4.83
C ILE A 141 4.52 -13.92 -5.52
N VAL A 142 4.74 -14.65 -6.63
CA VAL A 142 3.68 -15.39 -7.34
C VAL A 142 3.04 -16.43 -6.43
N GLN A 143 3.83 -17.17 -5.64
CA GLN A 143 3.30 -18.12 -4.67
C GLN A 143 2.38 -17.43 -3.66
N ASP A 144 2.79 -16.29 -3.10
CA ASP A 144 2.00 -15.54 -2.13
C ASP A 144 0.64 -15.12 -2.71
N VAL A 145 0.59 -14.76 -3.99
CA VAL A 145 -0.65 -14.31 -4.67
C VAL A 145 -1.53 -15.47 -5.10
N LEU A 146 -0.97 -16.53 -5.68
CA LEU A 146 -1.76 -17.60 -6.32
C LEU A 146 -2.03 -18.79 -5.42
N VAL A 147 -1.11 -19.10 -4.50
CA VAL A 147 -1.18 -20.31 -3.68
C VAL A 147 -1.50 -19.96 -2.23
N GLY A 148 -0.73 -19.09 -1.63
CA GLY A 148 -0.86 -18.64 -0.25
C GLY A 148 0.48 -18.45 0.46
N ILE A 149 0.42 -17.72 1.56
CA ILE A 149 1.56 -17.31 2.40
C ILE A 149 1.74 -18.32 3.53
N ASN A 150 2.98 -18.67 3.84
CA ASN A 150 3.34 -19.51 4.99
C ASN A 150 2.54 -20.83 5.09
N ARG A 151 2.36 -21.53 3.97
CA ARG A 151 1.58 -22.79 3.90
C ARG A 151 0.11 -22.66 4.34
N THR A 152 -0.42 -21.47 4.32
CA THR A 152 -1.84 -21.17 4.52
C THR A 152 -2.54 -21.03 3.17
N ASN A 153 -3.87 -20.92 3.20
CA ASN A 153 -4.68 -20.52 2.04
C ASN A 153 -4.85 -19.00 1.93
N ILE A 154 -4.18 -18.23 2.78
CA ILE A 154 -4.27 -16.76 2.81
C ILE A 154 -3.37 -16.21 1.71
N ARG A 155 -3.98 -15.56 0.74
CA ARG A 155 -3.30 -15.03 -0.45
C ARG A 155 -3.15 -13.51 -0.38
N ALA A 156 -2.09 -12.99 -1.01
CA ALA A 156 -1.91 -11.57 -1.21
C ALA A 156 -2.86 -11.05 -2.30
N ALA A 157 -3.48 -9.90 -2.04
CA ALA A 157 -4.38 -9.21 -2.97
C ALA A 157 -3.63 -8.24 -3.90
N ALA A 158 -2.44 -7.79 -3.51
CA ALA A 158 -1.63 -6.85 -4.27
C ALA A 158 -0.14 -7.12 -4.05
N ILE A 159 0.67 -6.57 -4.93
CA ILE A 159 2.13 -6.62 -4.85
C ILE A 159 2.64 -5.22 -4.53
N LYS A 160 3.42 -5.08 -3.45
CA LYS A 160 4.07 -3.82 -3.07
C LYS A 160 5.56 -3.85 -3.41
N VAL A 161 6.01 -2.82 -4.09
CA VAL A 161 7.42 -2.52 -4.29
C VAL A 161 7.73 -1.14 -3.69
N MET A 162 8.95 -0.93 -3.25
CA MET A 162 9.32 0.31 -2.59
C MET A 162 10.67 0.84 -3.04
N SER A 163 10.78 2.16 -2.96
CA SER A 163 12.04 2.89 -2.90
C SER A 163 11.87 4.06 -1.93
N ASP A 164 12.69 4.09 -0.90
CA ASP A 164 12.62 5.11 0.16
C ASP A 164 13.48 6.34 -0.14
N LYS A 165 14.27 6.28 -1.18
CA LYS A 165 15.11 7.38 -1.64
C LYS A 165 15.17 7.41 -3.16
N PHE A 166 14.88 8.57 -3.74
CA PHE A 166 14.94 8.80 -5.19
C PHE A 166 16.33 8.42 -5.75
N GLY A 167 16.31 7.64 -6.82
CA GLY A 167 17.52 7.17 -7.51
C GLY A 167 18.04 5.81 -7.02
N LEU A 168 17.58 5.30 -5.88
CA LEU A 168 17.98 3.94 -5.42
C LEU A 168 17.41 2.85 -6.31
N GLU A 169 16.31 3.11 -7.01
CA GLU A 169 15.70 2.23 -8.01
C GLU A 169 16.66 1.83 -9.13
N GLU A 170 17.68 2.65 -9.36
CA GLU A 170 18.76 2.40 -10.34
C GLU A 170 19.82 1.43 -9.83
N THR A 171 19.86 1.13 -8.52
CA THR A 171 20.79 0.13 -7.98
C THR A 171 20.40 -1.27 -8.47
N PRO A 172 21.39 -2.18 -8.67
CA PRO A 172 21.12 -3.51 -9.21
C PRO A 172 20.12 -4.33 -8.38
N ASP A 173 20.10 -4.14 -7.05
CA ASP A 173 19.22 -4.88 -6.16
C ASP A 173 17.79 -4.38 -6.21
N LEU A 174 17.59 -3.05 -6.10
CA LEU A 174 16.25 -2.48 -6.22
C LEU A 174 15.70 -2.62 -7.63
N ARG A 175 16.53 -2.41 -8.67
CA ARG A 175 16.12 -2.69 -10.05
C ARG A 175 15.69 -4.14 -10.22
N GLY A 176 16.41 -5.09 -9.62
CA GLY A 176 16.04 -6.51 -9.59
C GLY A 176 14.72 -6.78 -8.86
N LEU A 177 14.46 -6.06 -7.76
CA LEU A 177 13.20 -6.14 -7.03
C LEU A 177 12.02 -5.61 -7.86
N PHE A 178 12.16 -4.45 -8.50
CA PHE A 178 11.14 -3.90 -9.41
C PHE A 178 10.83 -4.89 -10.55
N LYS A 179 11.86 -5.47 -11.15
CA LYS A 179 11.70 -6.50 -12.19
C LYS A 179 10.96 -7.73 -11.67
N ALA A 180 11.33 -8.25 -10.51
CA ALA A 180 10.68 -9.42 -9.91
C ALA A 180 9.19 -9.14 -9.61
N CYS A 181 8.86 -7.96 -9.07
CA CYS A 181 7.48 -7.53 -8.84
C CYS A 181 6.70 -7.39 -10.16
N SER A 182 7.32 -6.85 -11.20
CA SER A 182 6.73 -6.72 -12.54
C SER A 182 6.44 -8.09 -13.18
N VAL A 183 7.39 -9.03 -13.08
CA VAL A 183 7.18 -10.42 -13.54
C VAL A 183 6.04 -11.10 -12.76
N ALA A 184 6.03 -10.91 -11.43
CA ALA A 184 4.99 -11.49 -10.59
C ALA A 184 3.61 -10.90 -10.91
N HIS A 185 3.51 -9.58 -11.15
CA HIS A 185 2.30 -8.92 -11.61
C HIS A 185 1.76 -9.55 -12.91
N ARG A 186 2.60 -9.66 -13.96
CA ARG A 186 2.19 -10.26 -15.23
C ARG A 186 1.78 -11.74 -15.11
N ARG A 187 2.41 -12.49 -14.21
CA ARG A 187 2.12 -13.91 -14.00
C ARG A 187 0.89 -14.19 -13.14
N SER A 188 0.49 -13.23 -12.32
CA SER A 188 -0.57 -13.43 -11.33
C SER A 188 -1.80 -12.54 -11.56
N GLY A 189 -1.70 -11.47 -12.36
CA GLY A 189 -2.75 -10.48 -12.53
C GLY A 189 -2.96 -9.56 -11.32
N ALA A 190 -2.24 -9.73 -10.21
CA ALA A 190 -2.39 -8.90 -9.02
C ALA A 190 -1.92 -7.47 -9.28
N PRO A 191 -2.63 -6.43 -8.81
CA PRO A 191 -2.23 -5.05 -8.99
C PRO A 191 -0.94 -4.72 -8.25
N LEU A 192 -0.24 -3.69 -8.73
CA LEU A 192 0.95 -3.15 -8.09
C LEU A 192 0.62 -1.93 -7.23
N THR A 193 1.34 -1.78 -6.14
CA THR A 193 1.37 -0.55 -5.36
C THR A 193 2.81 -0.21 -5.00
N THR A 194 3.11 1.08 -4.87
CA THR A 194 4.47 1.51 -4.58
C THR A 194 4.57 2.23 -3.23
N HIS A 195 5.78 2.30 -2.71
CA HIS A 195 6.22 3.32 -1.78
C HIS A 195 7.27 4.14 -2.50
N GLY A 196 7.09 5.44 -2.61
CA GLY A 196 7.97 6.34 -3.34
C GLY A 196 7.95 7.74 -2.78
N LEU A 197 8.72 8.63 -3.36
CA LEU A 197 8.89 10.00 -2.90
C LEU A 197 8.19 10.98 -3.86
N GLY A 198 6.87 10.99 -3.82
CA GLY A 198 6.06 11.92 -4.61
C GLY A 198 6.23 11.76 -6.11
N VAL A 199 5.96 12.83 -6.86
CA VAL A 199 5.97 12.84 -8.33
C VAL A 199 7.29 12.39 -8.95
N PRO A 200 8.47 12.82 -8.49
CA PRO A 200 9.73 12.37 -9.08
C PRO A 200 9.91 10.85 -9.00
N GLY A 201 9.61 10.26 -7.83
CA GLY A 201 9.63 8.81 -7.64
C GLY A 201 8.58 8.10 -8.49
N ALA A 202 7.37 8.64 -8.55
CA ALA A 202 6.28 8.09 -9.36
C ALA A 202 6.65 7.98 -10.83
N LEU A 203 7.21 9.03 -11.42
CA LEU A 203 7.66 9.03 -12.83
C LEU A 203 8.77 8.00 -13.10
N LEU A 204 9.72 7.86 -12.15
CA LEU A 204 10.78 6.86 -12.27
C LEU A 204 10.21 5.43 -12.15
N HIS A 205 9.30 5.19 -11.21
CA HIS A 205 8.63 3.90 -11.08
C HIS A 205 7.83 3.54 -12.33
N GLN A 206 7.08 4.47 -12.91
CA GLN A 206 6.35 4.24 -14.16
C GLN A 206 7.28 3.90 -15.31
N LYS A 207 8.42 4.61 -15.44
CA LYS A 207 9.44 4.30 -16.44
C LYS A 207 9.91 2.84 -16.30
N ILE A 208 10.29 2.45 -15.09
CA ILE A 208 10.77 1.09 -14.80
C ILE A 208 9.69 0.04 -15.11
N PHE A 209 8.46 0.27 -14.66
CA PHE A 209 7.34 -0.64 -14.91
C PHE A 209 7.02 -0.76 -16.40
N ALA A 210 7.04 0.35 -17.14
CA ALA A 210 6.82 0.33 -18.59
C ALA A 210 7.90 -0.46 -19.33
N GLU A 211 9.18 -0.30 -18.95
CA GLU A 211 10.31 -1.07 -19.48
C GLU A 211 10.17 -2.57 -19.20
N GLU A 212 9.57 -2.95 -18.07
CA GLU A 212 9.28 -4.33 -17.69
C GLU A 212 7.91 -4.84 -18.21
N GLY A 213 7.20 -4.07 -19.02
CA GLY A 213 5.95 -4.47 -19.66
C GLY A 213 4.74 -4.56 -18.71
N VAL A 214 4.71 -3.75 -17.65
CA VAL A 214 3.57 -3.63 -16.73
C VAL A 214 2.49 -2.74 -17.34
N ASP A 215 1.23 -3.14 -17.17
CA ASP A 215 0.08 -2.27 -17.43
C ASP A 215 -0.01 -1.20 -16.35
N LEU A 216 0.34 0.04 -16.69
CA LEU A 216 0.39 1.15 -15.75
C LEU A 216 -0.99 1.50 -15.16
N THR A 217 -2.09 1.12 -15.81
CA THR A 217 -3.45 1.31 -15.27
C THR A 217 -3.73 0.41 -14.06
N ARG A 218 -2.84 -0.54 -13.77
CA ARG A 218 -2.89 -1.47 -12.64
C ARG A 218 -1.95 -1.09 -11.50
N VAL A 219 -1.36 0.10 -11.56
CA VAL A 219 -0.36 0.58 -10.60
C VAL A 219 -0.95 1.71 -9.76
N ALA A 220 -0.83 1.60 -8.43
CA ALA A 220 -1.11 2.69 -7.47
C ALA A 220 0.20 3.27 -6.95
N LEU A 221 0.48 4.51 -7.29
CA LEU A 221 1.66 5.25 -6.89
C LEU A 221 1.34 6.06 -5.62
N CYS A 222 2.03 5.79 -4.53
CA CYS A 222 1.68 6.32 -3.22
C CYS A 222 2.60 7.41 -2.73
N HIS A 223 2.15 8.07 -1.65
CA HIS A 223 2.85 9.17 -1.02
C HIS A 223 3.03 10.39 -1.95
N MET A 224 1.97 10.74 -2.69
CA MET A 224 2.00 11.92 -3.57
C MET A 224 2.12 13.23 -2.80
N ASP A 225 1.70 13.24 -1.54
CA ASP A 225 1.91 14.29 -0.55
C ASP A 225 3.39 14.50 -0.17
N ARG A 226 4.26 13.52 -0.46
CA ARG A 226 5.73 13.67 -0.32
C ARG A 226 6.39 14.31 -1.54
N SER A 227 5.62 14.80 -2.47
CA SER A 227 6.16 15.63 -3.57
C SER A 227 6.77 16.91 -3.02
N PRO A 228 7.90 17.39 -3.57
CA PRO A 228 8.40 18.72 -3.22
C PRO A 228 7.31 19.78 -3.38
N GLY A 229 7.19 20.72 -2.44
CA GLY A 229 6.16 21.76 -2.46
C GLY A 229 6.14 22.60 -3.75
N ALA A 230 7.29 22.73 -4.41
CA ALA A 230 7.45 23.40 -5.68
C ALA A 230 7.00 22.56 -6.91
N THR A 231 6.56 21.29 -6.70
CA THR A 231 6.10 20.43 -7.81
C THR A 231 4.87 21.03 -8.46
N ARG A 232 4.90 21.18 -9.79
CA ARG A 232 3.83 21.80 -10.53
C ARG A 232 2.69 20.82 -10.80
N LEU A 233 1.50 21.34 -11.09
CA LEU A 233 0.33 20.54 -11.44
C LEU A 233 0.59 19.65 -12.66
N GLU A 234 1.25 20.19 -13.68
CA GLU A 234 1.57 19.48 -14.92
C GLU A 234 2.45 18.24 -14.69
N ASP A 235 3.23 18.22 -13.63
CA ASP A 235 4.05 17.05 -13.30
C ASP A 235 3.20 15.90 -12.71
N PHE A 236 2.13 16.22 -11.96
CA PHE A 236 1.11 15.24 -11.56
C PHE A 236 0.31 14.74 -12.76
N GLU A 237 -0.08 15.65 -13.68
CA GLU A 237 -0.78 15.30 -14.93
C GLU A 237 0.05 14.29 -15.74
N ARG A 238 1.35 14.50 -15.87
CA ARG A 238 2.26 13.58 -16.58
C ARG A 238 2.24 12.16 -15.98
N VAL A 239 2.06 12.03 -14.66
CA VAL A 239 1.90 10.74 -14.00
C VAL A 239 0.55 10.13 -14.34
N LEU A 240 -0.52 10.92 -14.27
CA LEU A 240 -1.89 10.49 -14.48
C LEU A 240 -2.19 10.16 -15.95
N ASP A 241 -1.59 10.88 -16.89
CA ASP A 241 -1.71 10.64 -18.35
C ASP A 241 -1.20 9.25 -18.76
N GLN A 242 -0.33 8.63 -17.95
CA GLN A 242 0.13 7.27 -18.16
C GLN A 242 -0.87 6.21 -17.64
N GLY A 243 -1.98 6.62 -17.02
CA GLY A 243 -3.08 5.75 -16.59
C GLY A 243 -2.99 5.24 -15.16
N SER A 244 -1.89 5.44 -14.44
CA SER A 244 -1.72 4.97 -13.06
C SER A 244 -2.68 5.67 -12.09
N PHE A 245 -3.02 4.98 -11.01
CA PHE A 245 -3.61 5.61 -9.84
C PHE A 245 -2.53 6.31 -9.01
N ILE A 246 -2.91 7.40 -8.34
CA ILE A 246 -2.08 8.09 -7.36
C ILE A 246 -2.78 8.13 -6.00
N SER A 247 -2.01 8.02 -4.91
CA SER A 247 -2.55 8.05 -3.54
C SER A 247 -1.98 9.23 -2.77
N PHE A 248 -2.89 9.98 -2.14
CA PHE A 248 -2.57 10.94 -1.10
C PHE A 248 -2.84 10.26 0.25
N ASP A 249 -1.82 10.12 1.09
CA ASP A 249 -1.88 9.29 2.29
C ASP A 249 -1.04 9.82 3.48
N GLY A 250 -0.51 11.03 3.42
CA GLY A 250 0.28 11.69 4.47
C GLY A 250 -0.36 12.96 5.01
N TRP A 251 -1.48 12.84 5.71
CA TRP A 251 -2.28 13.96 6.20
C TRP A 251 -1.83 14.51 7.55
N PHE A 252 -0.60 14.30 7.95
CA PHE A 252 -0.09 14.73 9.24
C PHE A 252 0.65 16.05 9.12
N PRO A 253 0.54 16.95 10.13
CA PRO A 253 1.39 18.12 10.18
C PRO A 253 2.88 17.74 10.13
N ALA A 254 3.68 18.51 9.43
CA ALA A 254 5.12 18.25 9.29
C ALA A 254 5.85 18.12 10.64
N GLU A 255 5.33 18.81 11.68
CA GLU A 255 5.87 18.78 13.04
C GLU A 255 5.62 17.44 13.76
N GLU A 256 4.64 16.65 13.29
CA GLU A 256 4.30 15.34 13.85
C GLU A 256 5.03 14.20 13.16
N THR A 257 5.70 14.48 12.04
CA THR A 257 6.36 13.46 11.23
C THR A 257 7.80 13.87 10.95
N ASN A 258 8.74 13.42 11.77
CA ASN A 258 10.17 13.49 11.44
C ASN A 258 10.55 12.73 10.15
N VAL A 259 9.57 12.17 9.44
CA VAL A 259 9.72 11.31 8.26
C VAL A 259 9.52 12.07 6.95
N LEU A 260 8.82 13.21 6.99
CA LEU A 260 8.63 14.02 5.78
C LEU A 260 9.84 14.94 5.57
N ALA A 261 10.31 15.02 4.34
CA ALA A 261 11.31 16.00 3.98
C ALA A 261 10.75 17.41 4.26
N SER A 262 11.60 18.32 4.71
CA SER A 262 11.22 19.68 5.08
C SER A 262 10.60 20.51 3.95
N ASP A 263 10.69 20.02 2.71
CA ASP A 263 10.17 20.62 1.49
C ASP A 263 8.96 19.88 0.90
N SER A 264 8.41 18.89 1.62
CA SER A 264 7.23 18.14 1.19
C SER A 264 5.98 19.04 1.13
N THR A 265 5.02 18.62 0.31
CA THR A 265 3.71 19.27 0.17
C THR A 265 2.98 19.31 1.52
N THR A 266 2.45 20.48 1.89
CA THR A 266 1.61 20.61 3.10
C THR A 266 0.23 19.96 2.88
N PRO A 267 -0.53 19.64 3.95
CA PRO A 267 -1.90 19.18 3.83
C PRO A 267 -2.78 20.12 2.98
N GLU A 268 -2.66 21.44 3.18
CA GLU A 268 -3.41 22.44 2.42
C GLU A 268 -3.07 22.39 0.93
N GLN A 269 -1.78 22.30 0.59
CA GLN A 269 -1.34 22.14 -0.79
C GLN A 269 -1.84 20.83 -1.39
N SER A 270 -1.92 19.76 -0.61
CA SER A 270 -2.47 18.47 -1.06
C SER A 270 -3.96 18.57 -1.36
N PHE A 271 -4.74 19.28 -0.52
CA PHE A 271 -6.15 19.53 -0.79
C PHE A 271 -6.36 20.34 -2.08
N ASP A 272 -5.63 21.45 -2.25
CA ASP A 272 -5.72 22.27 -3.46
C ASP A 272 -5.35 21.45 -4.71
N ARG A 273 -4.29 20.65 -4.62
CA ARG A 273 -3.84 19.79 -5.70
C ARG A 273 -4.89 18.76 -6.10
N ILE A 274 -5.55 18.11 -5.14
CA ILE A 274 -6.64 17.16 -5.42
C ILE A 274 -7.79 17.87 -6.13
N VAL A 275 -8.20 19.04 -5.66
CA VAL A 275 -9.30 19.82 -6.27
C VAL A 275 -8.97 20.20 -7.70
N GLU A 276 -7.76 20.69 -7.96
CA GLU A 276 -7.29 21.04 -9.30
C GLU A 276 -7.28 19.83 -10.24
N LEU A 277 -6.73 18.69 -9.79
CA LEU A 277 -6.68 17.46 -10.59
C LEU A 277 -8.08 16.91 -10.88
N VAL A 278 -8.99 16.95 -9.92
CA VAL A 278 -10.39 16.55 -10.12
C VAL A 278 -11.07 17.49 -11.13
N GLY A 279 -10.82 18.80 -11.03
CA GLY A 279 -11.32 19.80 -11.98
C GLY A 279 -10.83 19.58 -13.42
N LYS A 280 -9.67 18.98 -13.60
CA LYS A 280 -9.09 18.58 -14.88
C LYS A 280 -9.53 17.19 -15.38
N GLY A 281 -10.36 16.48 -14.62
CA GLY A 281 -10.91 15.19 -15.02
C GLY A 281 -10.17 13.94 -14.49
N TYR A 282 -9.12 14.09 -13.66
CA TYR A 282 -8.34 12.98 -13.12
C TYR A 282 -8.94 12.33 -11.86
N GLY A 283 -10.12 12.75 -11.40
CA GLY A 283 -10.76 12.21 -10.20
C GLY A 283 -10.92 10.69 -10.19
N GLY A 284 -11.00 10.06 -11.36
CA GLY A 284 -11.08 8.60 -11.54
C GLY A 284 -9.78 7.84 -11.27
N GLN A 285 -8.66 8.52 -10.96
CA GLN A 285 -7.35 7.91 -10.71
C GLN A 285 -6.77 8.30 -9.34
N ILE A 286 -7.51 9.02 -8.51
CA ILE A 286 -7.06 9.45 -7.18
C ILE A 286 -7.56 8.47 -6.13
N LEU A 287 -6.69 8.08 -5.21
CA LEU A 287 -6.94 7.26 -4.03
C LEU A 287 -6.67 8.08 -2.77
N LEU A 288 -7.43 7.82 -1.72
CA LEU A 288 -7.22 8.42 -0.40
C LEU A 288 -6.93 7.33 0.63
N ALA A 289 -5.97 7.57 1.51
CA ALA A 289 -5.64 6.68 2.61
C ALA A 289 -5.06 7.45 3.79
N GLY A 290 -4.96 6.84 4.96
CA GLY A 290 -4.36 7.45 6.14
C GLY A 290 -2.83 7.36 6.17
N GLY A 291 -2.27 6.31 5.54
CA GLY A 291 -0.83 6.14 5.33
C GLY A 291 -0.02 5.78 6.58
N TRP A 292 -0.66 5.55 7.70
CA TRP A 292 0.03 5.42 8.98
C TRP A 292 -0.22 4.07 9.66
N PRO A 293 0.81 3.44 10.27
CA PRO A 293 0.63 2.18 11.00
C PRO A 293 -0.11 2.42 12.32
N ILE A 294 -1.05 1.52 12.69
CA ILE A 294 -1.65 1.51 14.02
C ILE A 294 -0.60 1.22 15.09
N ALA A 295 0.30 0.32 14.78
CA ALA A 295 1.33 -0.15 15.69
C ALA A 295 2.69 -0.08 14.99
N TYR A 296 3.39 1.02 15.18
CA TYR A 296 4.81 1.13 14.84
C TYR A 296 5.60 0.57 16.03
N GLN A 297 5.92 -0.71 15.96
CA GLN A 297 6.42 -1.43 17.13
C GLN A 297 7.85 -1.09 17.53
N ASP A 298 8.66 -0.59 16.60
CA ASP A 298 10.09 -0.48 16.86
C ASP A 298 10.50 0.86 17.49
N CYS A 299 9.63 1.89 17.50
CA CYS A 299 10.05 3.21 17.93
C CYS A 299 9.15 3.95 18.91
N PHE A 300 7.81 3.69 18.97
CA PHE A 300 6.90 4.58 19.70
C PHE A 300 5.64 3.86 20.22
N PRO A 301 5.65 3.27 21.40
CA PRO A 301 4.49 2.51 21.91
C PRO A 301 3.24 3.35 22.18
N ASP A 302 3.41 4.62 22.54
CA ASP A 302 2.27 5.46 23.00
C ASP A 302 2.08 6.77 22.20
N SER A 303 3.00 7.11 21.29
CA SER A 303 2.99 8.40 20.61
C SER A 303 2.22 8.44 19.28
N PHE A 304 1.87 7.28 18.71
CA PHE A 304 0.98 7.18 17.54
C PHE A 304 -0.50 7.11 17.94
N GLY A 305 -0.81 7.56 19.12
CA GLY A 305 -2.18 7.78 19.53
C GLY A 305 -2.57 9.20 19.13
N ILE A 306 -3.74 9.37 18.79
CA ILE A 306 -4.68 10.48 18.91
C ILE A 306 -4.05 11.73 19.57
N LYS A 307 -3.09 12.41 18.90
CA LYS A 307 -2.58 13.70 19.39
C LYS A 307 -3.58 14.83 19.18
N ASP A 308 -4.43 14.72 18.16
CA ASP A 308 -5.46 15.69 17.77
C ASP A 308 -6.90 15.20 17.99
N GLY A 309 -7.08 14.10 18.74
CA GLY A 309 -8.39 13.50 19.01
C GLY A 309 -8.99 12.70 17.86
N ILE A 310 -8.30 12.55 16.72
CA ILE A 310 -8.77 11.77 15.59
C ILE A 310 -8.35 10.30 15.75
N ALA A 311 -9.32 9.40 15.82
CA ALA A 311 -9.06 7.97 15.96
C ALA A 311 -8.28 7.42 14.75
N PRO A 312 -7.40 6.41 14.94
CA PRO A 312 -6.71 5.75 13.84
C PRO A 312 -7.66 5.31 12.73
N TYR A 313 -7.23 5.46 11.47
CA TYR A 313 -8.02 5.24 10.24
C TYR A 313 -9.25 6.13 10.06
N MET A 314 -9.56 7.06 10.97
CA MET A 314 -10.70 7.96 10.82
C MET A 314 -10.34 9.31 10.19
N ARG A 315 -9.05 9.64 10.04
CA ARG A 315 -8.60 10.94 9.55
C ARG A 315 -9.18 11.30 8.18
N VAL A 316 -9.20 10.37 7.24
CA VAL A 316 -9.77 10.64 5.92
C VAL A 316 -11.25 11.02 6.03
N LYS A 317 -12.02 10.32 6.86
CA LYS A 317 -13.44 10.61 7.03
C LYS A 317 -13.72 11.86 7.85
N GLN A 318 -12.94 12.10 8.90
CA GLN A 318 -13.22 13.16 9.88
C GLN A 318 -12.57 14.51 9.52
N GLN A 319 -11.50 14.50 8.74
CA GLN A 319 -10.77 15.71 8.36
C GLN A 319 -10.68 15.87 6.84
N VAL A 320 -10.13 14.90 6.10
CA VAL A 320 -9.82 15.07 4.68
C VAL A 320 -11.08 15.27 3.84
N ILE A 321 -12.09 14.44 4.03
CA ILE A 321 -13.36 14.55 3.28
C ILE A 321 -14.09 15.87 3.58
N PRO A 322 -14.28 16.31 4.83
CA PRO A 322 -14.84 17.61 5.12
C PRO A 322 -14.10 18.78 4.43
N GLU A 323 -12.77 18.78 4.44
CA GLU A 323 -11.96 19.80 3.77
C GLU A 323 -12.13 19.80 2.26
N LEU A 324 -12.10 18.62 1.61
CA LEU A 324 -12.32 18.51 0.18
C LEU A 324 -13.73 18.97 -0.22
N LYS A 325 -14.75 18.67 0.59
CA LYS A 325 -16.12 19.17 0.38
C LYS A 325 -16.23 20.68 0.54
N ALA A 326 -15.56 21.25 1.56
CA ALA A 326 -15.51 22.68 1.75
C ALA A 326 -14.86 23.43 0.57
N ARG A 327 -13.96 22.74 -0.16
CA ARG A 327 -13.32 23.21 -1.41
C ARG A 327 -14.10 22.88 -2.68
N GLY A 328 -15.32 22.34 -2.55
CA GLY A 328 -16.29 22.18 -3.64
C GLY A 328 -16.35 20.79 -4.30
N LEU A 329 -15.66 19.76 -3.77
CA LEU A 329 -15.82 18.41 -4.29
C LEU A 329 -17.19 17.83 -3.94
N SER A 330 -17.83 17.21 -4.92
CA SER A 330 -19.12 16.54 -4.76
C SER A 330 -19.01 15.20 -4.01
N ASN A 331 -20.14 14.70 -3.52
CA ASN A 331 -20.20 13.37 -2.92
C ASN A 331 -19.78 12.27 -3.90
N ASP A 332 -20.12 12.39 -5.17
CA ASP A 332 -19.76 11.39 -6.20
C ASP A 332 -18.26 11.38 -6.46
N GLN A 333 -17.60 12.55 -6.46
CA GLN A 333 -16.16 12.65 -6.60
C GLN A 333 -15.42 12.04 -5.39
N ILE A 334 -15.91 12.30 -4.17
CA ILE A 334 -15.39 11.68 -2.94
C ILE A 334 -15.62 10.16 -2.98
N HIS A 335 -16.81 9.70 -3.36
CA HIS A 335 -17.12 8.29 -3.49
C HIS A 335 -16.22 7.60 -4.54
N ALA A 336 -15.92 8.26 -5.64
CA ALA A 336 -14.98 7.73 -6.61
C ALA A 336 -13.61 7.45 -5.96
N MET A 337 -13.03 8.40 -5.23
CA MET A 337 -11.71 8.30 -4.62
C MET A 337 -11.62 7.29 -3.47
N THR A 338 -12.73 7.05 -2.76
CA THR A 338 -12.75 6.20 -1.57
C THR A 338 -13.36 4.81 -1.78
N ASN A 339 -14.13 4.62 -2.85
CA ASN A 339 -14.84 3.37 -3.15
C ASN A 339 -14.51 2.87 -4.56
N THR A 340 -14.94 3.57 -5.61
CA THR A 340 -14.86 3.07 -6.99
C THR A 340 -13.43 2.90 -7.49
N ASN A 341 -12.55 3.87 -7.24
CA ASN A 341 -11.16 3.79 -7.68
C ASN A 341 -10.39 2.66 -6.97
N PRO A 342 -10.48 2.50 -5.62
CA PRO A 342 -9.92 1.34 -4.95
C PRO A 342 -10.43 0.00 -5.50
N GLN A 343 -11.74 -0.12 -5.79
CA GLN A 343 -12.33 -1.32 -6.41
C GLN A 343 -11.70 -1.63 -7.77
N ARG A 344 -11.61 -0.62 -8.63
CA ARG A 344 -11.00 -0.75 -9.96
C ARG A 344 -9.52 -1.13 -9.90
N TRP A 345 -8.77 -0.52 -8.99
CA TRP A 345 -7.36 -0.84 -8.80
C TRP A 345 -7.17 -2.25 -8.26
N ALA A 346 -7.92 -2.64 -7.23
CA ALA A 346 -7.76 -3.91 -6.54
C ALA A 346 -8.29 -5.10 -7.34
N ALA A 347 -9.18 -4.89 -8.31
CA ALA A 347 -9.73 -5.96 -9.13
C ALA A 347 -8.61 -6.73 -9.82
N THR A 348 -8.47 -8.01 -9.51
CA THR A 348 -7.45 -8.88 -10.11
C THR A 348 -7.94 -9.34 -11.48
N LEU A 349 -7.06 -9.32 -12.49
CA LEU A 349 -7.38 -9.85 -13.81
C LEU A 349 -7.37 -11.39 -13.76
N ALA A 350 -8.19 -12.02 -14.61
CA ALA A 350 -8.15 -13.46 -14.77
C ALA A 350 -6.78 -13.90 -15.31
N LEU A 351 -6.26 -15.02 -14.79
CA LEU A 351 -4.99 -15.61 -15.26
C LEU A 351 -5.08 -15.92 -16.76
N GLY A 352 -4.17 -15.38 -17.54
CA GLY A 352 -4.06 -15.62 -18.98
C GLY A 352 -4.45 -14.45 -19.88
N GLU A 353 -4.80 -13.30 -19.34
CA GLU A 353 -5.17 -12.09 -20.11
C GLU A 353 -3.99 -11.10 -20.32
N TYR A 354 -2.75 -11.51 -20.00
CA TYR A 354 -1.51 -10.77 -20.29
C TYR A 354 -0.77 -11.38 -21.47
#